data_c0eededdb4cdc05ea5c8e770174543c1
#
_entry.id   c0eededdb4cdc05ea5c8e770174543c1
#
_cell.length_a   1.000
_cell.length_b   1.000
_cell.length_c   1.000
_cell.angle_alpha   90.00
_cell.angle_beta   90.00
_cell.angle_gamma   90.00
#
_symmetry.space_group_name_H-M   'P 1'
#
loop_
_entity.id
_entity.type
_entity.pdbx_description
1 polymer ?
#
loop_
_entity_poly.entity_id
_entity_poly.type
_entity_poly.pdbx_seq_one_letter_code
_entity_poly.pdbx_strand_id
1 'polypeptide(L)'
;MGPGILVIVYKGIGDVILTTPLLRALKKGIPDARIYFLTRRPSAKILEGNPNLAGIFYREDKPLSAIRRAGIDISIDFMRSSSSGFFARFSGAQKRIAFHYPAGWLFHNTMPAKREDNAYTVFDRLQLLEPLGIPHDGAKPDLAFAPENAARADAFLAGLPPAPLTVTFDITSPRDHRRWAPENFAKLADRLKADYGARVVFLWGPGELDYVKDAMALSSGGHILAPDFDLLDLAALLKRTSLHVGTSSAPMHLAVSQSTPTFTVYAPQNSPASWTPPGPEHSWVQGELASLPFEAAWERLAAHLKALGAVK
;
A
#
# COMPACT_ATOMS: atom_id res chain seq x y z
N MET A 1 -3.18 30.64 12.86
CA MET A 1 -3.38 29.35 12.15
C MET A 1 -2.03 28.66 12.05
N GLY A 2 -1.97 27.34 12.26
CA GLY A 2 -0.75 26.57 12.11
C GLY A 2 -0.24 26.53 10.65
N PRO A 3 0.99 26.07 10.44
CA PRO A 3 1.62 26.09 9.12
C PRO A 3 0.89 25.20 8.11
N GLY A 4 0.86 25.67 6.85
CA GLY A 4 0.42 24.88 5.72
C GLY A 4 1.54 23.96 5.24
N ILE A 5 1.27 22.65 5.16
CA ILE A 5 2.24 21.66 4.69
C ILE A 5 1.70 20.96 3.46
N LEU A 6 2.46 20.95 2.37
CA LEU A 6 2.13 20.23 1.14
C LEU A 6 2.99 18.98 1.00
N VAL A 7 2.37 17.81 1.02
CA VAL A 7 3.01 16.52 0.73
C VAL A 7 2.73 16.13 -0.72
N ILE A 8 3.77 15.83 -1.49
CA ILE A 8 3.67 15.59 -2.93
C ILE A 8 4.04 14.14 -3.26
N VAL A 9 3.02 13.32 -3.57
CA VAL A 9 3.18 11.92 -4.03
C VAL A 9 2.10 11.59 -5.05
N TYR A 10 2.44 11.53 -6.32
CA TYR A 10 1.50 11.13 -7.38
C TYR A 10 2.01 9.92 -8.18
N LYS A 11 2.50 8.93 -7.46
CA LYS A 11 2.83 7.57 -7.94
C LYS A 11 1.63 6.63 -7.77
N GLY A 12 1.90 5.34 -7.67
CA GLY A 12 0.87 4.33 -7.44
C GLY A 12 0.19 4.41 -6.07
N ILE A 13 -0.92 3.68 -5.94
CA ILE A 13 -1.72 3.60 -4.71
C ILE A 13 -0.84 3.16 -3.53
N GLY A 14 0.00 2.13 -3.70
CA GLY A 14 0.92 1.66 -2.66
C GLY A 14 1.88 2.76 -2.15
N ASP A 15 2.41 3.60 -3.06
CA ASP A 15 3.27 4.72 -2.66
C ASP A 15 2.54 5.72 -1.75
N VAL A 16 1.26 5.98 -2.02
CA VAL A 16 0.46 6.89 -1.21
C VAL A 16 0.16 6.26 0.16
N ILE A 17 -0.21 4.96 0.21
CA ILE A 17 -0.39 4.22 1.47
C ILE A 17 0.87 4.31 2.34
N LEU A 18 2.03 4.02 1.76
CA LEU A 18 3.31 4.05 2.47
C LEU A 18 3.75 5.45 2.93
N THR A 19 3.03 6.51 2.53
CA THR A 19 3.31 7.89 3.00
C THR A 19 2.44 8.27 4.21
N THR A 20 1.42 7.50 4.55
CA THR A 20 0.50 7.83 5.65
C THR A 20 1.19 7.93 7.03
N PRO A 21 2.23 7.13 7.38
CA PRO A 21 2.95 7.32 8.63
C PRO A 21 3.61 8.71 8.76
N LEU A 22 4.06 9.28 7.65
CA LEU A 22 4.60 10.65 7.65
C LEU A 22 3.50 11.68 7.97
N LEU A 23 2.28 11.49 7.45
CA LEU A 23 1.15 12.39 7.75
C LEU A 23 0.82 12.36 9.24
N ARG A 24 0.79 11.17 9.85
CA ARG A 24 0.58 10.99 11.28
C ARG A 24 1.68 11.68 12.10
N ALA A 25 2.94 11.45 11.75
CA ALA A 25 4.07 12.06 12.44
C ALA A 25 4.08 13.58 12.33
N LEU A 26 3.78 14.15 11.15
CA LEU A 26 3.61 15.58 10.94
C LEU A 26 2.51 16.16 11.84
N LYS A 27 1.34 15.51 11.86
CA LYS A 27 0.20 15.98 12.67
C LYS A 27 0.47 15.89 14.16
N LYS A 28 1.19 14.86 14.59
CA LYS A 28 1.61 14.69 15.99
C LYS A 28 2.68 15.71 16.40
N GLY A 29 3.65 15.96 15.53
CA GLY A 29 4.75 16.92 15.79
C GLY A 29 4.32 18.37 15.69
N ILE A 30 3.32 18.68 14.86
CA ILE A 30 2.75 20.03 14.67
C ILE A 30 1.22 19.91 14.68
N PRO A 31 0.56 19.87 15.86
CA PRO A 31 -0.87 19.62 15.98
C PRO A 31 -1.76 20.59 15.18
N ASP A 32 -1.38 21.84 15.07
CA ASP A 32 -2.12 22.87 14.34
C ASP A 32 -1.81 22.90 12.84
N ALA A 33 -0.92 22.04 12.33
CA ALA A 33 -0.60 21.99 10.91
C ALA A 33 -1.82 21.69 10.05
N ARG A 34 -1.93 22.40 8.94
CA ARG A 34 -2.89 22.13 7.86
C ARG A 34 -2.16 21.35 6.78
N ILE A 35 -2.28 20.03 6.81
CA ILE A 35 -1.56 19.14 5.90
C ILE A 35 -2.41 18.91 4.66
N TYR A 36 -1.87 19.21 3.50
CA TYR A 36 -2.47 18.98 2.19
C TYR A 36 -1.67 17.94 1.43
N PHE A 37 -2.35 17.12 0.66
CA PHE A 37 -1.72 16.06 -0.13
C PHE A 37 -1.96 16.28 -1.63
N LEU A 38 -0.90 16.32 -2.43
CA LEU A 38 -0.99 16.39 -3.89
C LEU A 38 -0.77 15.00 -4.46
N THR A 39 -1.81 14.44 -5.07
CA THR A 39 -1.78 13.10 -5.67
C THR A 39 -2.59 13.02 -6.97
N ARG A 40 -2.72 11.82 -7.53
CA ARG A 40 -3.62 11.52 -8.65
C ARG A 40 -4.96 11.00 -8.14
N ARG A 41 -6.05 11.21 -8.91
CA ARG A 41 -7.40 10.77 -8.55
C ARG A 41 -7.48 9.28 -8.17
N PRO A 42 -6.93 8.32 -8.94
CA PRO A 42 -7.03 6.91 -8.57
C PRO A 42 -6.39 6.57 -7.21
N SER A 43 -5.33 7.29 -6.82
CA SER A 43 -4.64 7.07 -5.54
C SER A 43 -5.23 7.88 -4.38
N ALA A 44 -6.08 8.86 -4.66
CA ALA A 44 -6.65 9.73 -3.63
C ALA A 44 -7.68 9.03 -2.76
N LYS A 45 -8.38 8.01 -3.29
CA LYS A 45 -9.43 7.27 -2.59
C LYS A 45 -8.96 6.77 -1.21
N ILE A 46 -7.74 6.29 -1.11
CA ILE A 46 -7.19 5.78 0.16
C ILE A 46 -6.91 6.85 1.22
N LEU A 47 -6.95 8.13 0.84
CA LEU A 47 -6.77 9.26 1.74
C LEU A 47 -8.11 9.83 2.23
N GLU A 48 -9.24 9.37 1.69
CA GLU A 48 -10.56 9.82 2.14
C GLU A 48 -10.75 9.48 3.63
N GLY A 49 -11.25 10.44 4.38
CA GLY A 49 -11.43 10.27 5.82
C GLY A 49 -10.16 10.25 6.66
N ASN A 50 -8.96 10.51 6.08
CA ASN A 50 -7.73 10.57 6.86
C ASN A 50 -7.76 11.81 7.79
N PRO A 51 -7.75 11.63 9.13
CA PRO A 51 -7.93 12.72 10.08
C PRO A 51 -6.73 13.68 10.14
N ASN A 52 -5.60 13.29 9.56
CA ASN A 52 -4.40 14.11 9.54
C ASN A 52 -4.37 15.12 8.38
N LEU A 53 -5.32 15.02 7.42
CA LEU A 53 -5.36 15.87 6.24
C LEU A 53 -6.37 17.01 6.38
N ALA A 54 -5.96 18.20 5.94
CA ALA A 54 -6.85 19.34 5.72
C ALA A 54 -7.48 19.34 4.32
N GLY A 55 -6.87 18.64 3.36
CA GLY A 55 -7.39 18.52 2.01
C GLY A 55 -6.47 17.78 1.05
N ILE A 56 -7.04 17.44 -0.11
CA ILE A 56 -6.33 16.75 -1.19
C ILE A 56 -6.40 17.59 -2.45
N PHE A 57 -5.26 17.75 -3.11
CA PHE A 57 -5.17 18.34 -4.43
C PHE A 57 -4.95 17.24 -5.48
N TYR A 58 -5.64 17.34 -6.58
CA TYR A 58 -5.51 16.41 -7.70
C TYR A 58 -4.61 17.00 -8.78
N ARG A 59 -3.57 16.24 -9.16
CA ARG A 59 -2.60 16.71 -10.16
C ARG A 59 -3.25 17.02 -11.50
N GLU A 60 -4.29 16.28 -11.85
CA GLU A 60 -5.04 16.42 -13.09
C GLU A 60 -5.72 17.80 -13.22
N ASP A 61 -6.07 18.42 -12.10
CA ASP A 61 -6.75 19.73 -12.04
C ASP A 61 -5.78 20.90 -12.15
N LYS A 62 -4.48 20.67 -12.35
CA LYS A 62 -3.44 21.70 -12.39
C LYS A 62 -3.53 22.67 -11.17
N PRO A 63 -3.49 22.18 -9.94
CA PRO A 63 -4.03 22.85 -8.74
C PRO A 63 -3.16 23.99 -8.17
N LEU A 64 -2.21 24.55 -8.93
CA LEU A 64 -1.23 25.49 -8.38
C LEU A 64 -1.88 26.73 -7.72
N SER A 65 -2.93 27.28 -8.32
CA SER A 65 -3.65 28.44 -7.75
C SER A 65 -4.35 28.09 -6.43
N ALA A 66 -4.94 26.88 -6.34
CA ALA A 66 -5.56 26.40 -5.11
C ALA A 66 -4.52 26.11 -4.02
N ILE A 67 -3.40 25.50 -4.38
CA ILE A 67 -2.26 25.28 -3.48
C ILE A 67 -1.76 26.63 -2.89
N ARG A 68 -1.60 27.64 -3.72
CA ARG A 68 -1.19 28.98 -3.24
C ARG A 68 -2.18 29.59 -2.28
N ARG A 69 -3.49 29.52 -2.59
CA ARG A 69 -4.54 30.03 -1.69
C ARG A 69 -4.59 29.27 -0.35
N ALA A 70 -4.16 28.02 -0.32
CA ALA A 70 -4.09 27.23 0.93
C ALA A 70 -3.00 27.74 1.89
N GLY A 71 -2.08 28.61 1.44
CA GLY A 71 -1.01 29.18 2.28
C GLY A 71 -0.05 28.10 2.75
N ILE A 72 0.82 27.64 1.83
CA ILE A 72 1.80 26.56 2.09
C ILE A 72 3.11 27.17 2.57
N ASP A 73 3.56 26.76 3.75
CA ASP A 73 4.83 27.19 4.36
C ASP A 73 5.94 26.16 4.14
N ILE A 74 5.56 24.89 4.08
CA ILE A 74 6.48 23.74 3.94
C ILE A 74 5.99 22.84 2.83
N SER A 75 6.89 22.37 1.95
CA SER A 75 6.59 21.28 1.00
C SER A 75 7.54 20.10 1.19
N ILE A 76 7.01 18.87 1.10
CA ILE A 76 7.76 17.63 1.18
C ILE A 76 7.47 16.83 -0.10
N ASP A 77 8.49 16.63 -0.93
CA ASP A 77 8.36 16.04 -2.26
C ASP A 77 9.10 14.70 -2.35
N PHE A 78 8.35 13.63 -2.62
CA PHE A 78 8.88 12.27 -2.79
C PHE A 78 9.14 11.87 -4.24
N MET A 79 8.80 12.73 -5.20
CA MET A 79 8.82 12.35 -6.61
C MET A 79 10.20 12.45 -7.25
N ARG A 80 11.08 13.33 -6.74
CA ARG A 80 12.41 13.58 -7.29
C ARG A 80 12.38 13.90 -8.79
N SER A 81 11.46 14.78 -9.20
CA SER A 81 11.25 15.16 -10.60
C SER A 81 11.03 16.66 -10.75
N SER A 82 11.37 17.20 -11.93
CA SER A 82 11.10 18.61 -12.23
C SER A 82 9.61 18.95 -12.18
N SER A 83 8.74 18.00 -12.56
CA SER A 83 7.29 18.22 -12.55
C SER A 83 6.71 18.35 -11.14
N SER A 84 7.24 17.64 -10.14
CA SER A 84 6.84 17.81 -8.75
C SER A 84 7.53 19.01 -8.11
N GLY A 85 8.80 19.21 -8.43
CA GLY A 85 9.56 20.36 -8.01
C GLY A 85 8.92 21.68 -8.42
N PHE A 86 8.27 21.74 -9.59
CA PHE A 86 7.47 22.88 -10.00
C PHE A 86 6.37 23.21 -8.97
N PHE A 87 5.60 22.23 -8.52
CA PHE A 87 4.60 22.47 -7.48
C PHE A 87 5.23 22.90 -6.17
N ALA A 88 6.33 22.28 -5.74
CA ALA A 88 7.05 22.67 -4.54
C ALA A 88 7.55 24.12 -4.64
N ARG A 89 8.20 24.48 -5.76
CA ARG A 89 8.81 25.81 -5.98
C ARG A 89 7.79 26.94 -6.03
N PHE A 90 6.63 26.68 -6.63
CA PHE A 90 5.60 27.69 -6.86
C PHE A 90 4.39 27.60 -5.91
N SER A 91 4.43 26.70 -4.92
CA SER A 91 3.40 26.60 -3.87
C SER A 91 3.32 27.80 -2.94
N GLY A 92 4.41 28.54 -2.79
CA GLY A 92 4.61 29.55 -1.76
C GLY A 92 5.49 29.07 -0.60
N ALA A 93 5.79 27.77 -0.54
CA ALA A 93 6.57 27.18 0.54
C ALA A 93 7.95 27.81 0.69
N GLN A 94 8.26 28.28 1.90
CA GLN A 94 9.59 28.81 2.25
C GLN A 94 10.59 27.66 2.46
N LYS A 95 10.16 26.54 3.08
CA LYS A 95 10.96 25.34 3.26
C LYS A 95 10.49 24.24 2.30
N ARG A 96 11.35 23.81 1.41
CA ARG A 96 11.03 22.84 0.35
C ARG A 96 11.98 21.64 0.44
N ILE A 97 11.46 20.54 0.97
CA ILE A 97 12.20 19.35 1.34
C ILE A 97 12.03 18.27 0.27
N ALA A 98 13.12 17.70 -0.20
CA ALA A 98 13.14 16.51 -1.06
C ALA A 98 14.48 15.78 -0.87
N PHE A 99 14.55 14.50 -1.22
CA PHE A 99 15.86 13.87 -1.36
C PHE A 99 16.65 14.48 -2.51
N HIS A 100 17.96 14.42 -2.40
CA HIS A 100 18.86 14.88 -3.46
C HIS A 100 18.57 14.16 -4.79
N TYR A 101 18.53 14.93 -5.88
CA TYR A 101 18.49 14.45 -7.26
C TYR A 101 19.07 15.51 -8.21
N PRO A 102 19.52 15.13 -9.42
CA PRO A 102 20.06 16.09 -10.40
C PRO A 102 19.07 17.25 -10.64
N ALA A 103 19.59 18.48 -10.64
CA ALA A 103 18.82 19.73 -10.80
C ALA A 103 17.74 19.97 -9.72
N GLY A 104 17.65 19.17 -8.66
CA GLY A 104 16.69 19.34 -7.56
C GLY A 104 16.81 20.70 -6.85
N TRP A 105 18.01 21.25 -6.79
CA TRP A 105 18.32 22.56 -6.20
C TRP A 105 17.57 23.74 -6.85
N LEU A 106 17.11 23.60 -8.08
CA LEU A 106 16.26 24.61 -8.73
C LEU A 106 14.89 24.75 -8.07
N PHE A 107 14.42 23.70 -7.41
CA PHE A 107 13.07 23.57 -6.87
C PHE A 107 13.04 23.51 -5.34
N HIS A 108 14.04 22.86 -4.74
CA HIS A 108 14.13 22.57 -3.31
C HIS A 108 15.30 23.28 -2.67
N ASN A 109 15.19 23.61 -1.39
CA ASN A 109 16.24 24.28 -0.62
C ASN A 109 16.70 23.47 0.60
N THR A 110 16.13 22.30 0.80
CA THR A 110 16.50 21.36 1.86
C THR A 110 16.50 19.95 1.26
N MET A 111 17.68 19.41 0.99
CA MET A 111 17.82 18.14 0.28
C MET A 111 18.78 17.19 1.02
N PRO A 112 18.28 16.49 2.06
CA PRO A 112 19.09 15.47 2.71
C PRO A 112 19.46 14.35 1.73
N ALA A 113 20.63 13.75 1.93
CA ALA A 113 20.98 12.51 1.26
C ALA A 113 20.07 11.40 1.76
N LYS A 114 19.62 10.52 0.84
CA LYS A 114 18.88 9.32 1.24
C LYS A 114 19.85 8.35 1.94
N ARG A 115 19.45 7.81 3.09
CA ARG A 115 20.21 6.74 3.74
C ARG A 115 20.06 5.44 2.97
N GLU A 116 21.17 4.73 2.81
CA GLU A 116 21.16 3.43 2.11
C GLU A 116 20.73 2.27 3.01
N ASP A 117 20.81 2.45 4.34
CA ASP A 117 20.43 1.47 5.35
C ASP A 117 18.92 1.40 5.63
N ASN A 118 18.14 2.30 5.08
CA ASN A 118 16.68 2.22 5.14
C ASN A 118 16.17 1.05 4.29
N ALA A 119 16.04 -0.12 4.88
CA ALA A 119 15.55 -1.30 4.17
C ALA A 119 14.10 -1.08 3.71
N TYR A 120 13.17 -0.75 4.62
CA TYR A 120 11.76 -0.56 4.29
C TYR A 120 11.47 0.88 3.82
N THR A 121 10.85 1.01 2.66
CA THR A 121 10.59 2.29 1.96
C THR A 121 9.87 3.35 2.83
N VAL A 122 9.12 2.95 3.84
CA VAL A 122 8.48 3.91 4.76
C VAL A 122 9.51 4.71 5.55
N PHE A 123 10.62 4.08 5.95
CA PHE A 123 11.68 4.80 6.66
C PHE A 123 12.35 5.87 5.79
N ASP A 124 12.48 5.64 4.49
CA ASP A 124 12.91 6.69 3.55
C ASP A 124 11.98 7.91 3.63
N ARG A 125 10.67 7.67 3.71
CA ARG A 125 9.69 8.76 3.78
C ARG A 125 9.79 9.50 5.10
N LEU A 126 9.91 8.78 6.20
CA LEU A 126 10.03 9.34 7.54
C LEU A 126 11.33 10.14 7.72
N GLN A 127 12.40 9.78 7.00
CA GLN A 127 13.65 10.54 7.00
C GLN A 127 13.45 12.01 6.58
N LEU A 128 12.48 12.32 5.71
CA LEU A 128 12.20 13.70 5.31
C LEU A 128 11.56 14.56 6.43
N LEU A 129 11.27 13.99 7.59
CA LEU A 129 10.89 14.72 8.81
C LEU A 129 12.10 15.31 9.57
N GLU A 130 13.30 14.75 9.38
CA GLU A 130 14.51 15.16 10.12
C GLU A 130 14.83 16.65 9.98
N PRO A 131 14.74 17.27 8.78
CA PRO A 131 14.95 18.71 8.63
C PRO A 131 13.94 19.57 9.40
N LEU A 132 12.85 18.98 9.87
CA LEU A 132 11.83 19.63 10.70
C LEU A 132 11.99 19.33 12.20
N GLY A 133 12.92 18.44 12.56
CA GLY A 133 13.11 18.00 13.95
C GLY A 133 11.93 17.17 14.48
N ILE A 134 11.13 16.57 13.60
CA ILE A 134 9.94 15.80 13.99
C ILE A 134 10.31 14.32 14.08
N PRO A 135 10.16 13.69 15.27
CA PRO A 135 10.30 12.26 15.43
C PRO A 135 9.10 11.52 14.83
N HIS A 136 9.30 10.27 14.41
CA HIS A 136 8.21 9.38 14.01
C HIS A 136 7.92 8.32 15.08
N ASP A 137 6.71 7.77 15.07
CA ASP A 137 6.19 6.78 16.02
C ASP A 137 6.02 5.38 15.39
N GLY A 138 6.78 5.13 14.34
CA GLY A 138 6.79 3.84 13.65
C GLY A 138 6.41 3.94 12.18
N ALA A 139 6.63 2.83 11.48
CA ALA A 139 6.52 2.73 10.02
C ALA A 139 5.21 2.09 9.54
N LYS A 140 4.27 1.78 10.46
CA LYS A 140 2.99 1.16 10.08
C LYS A 140 2.13 2.16 9.32
N PRO A 141 1.71 1.85 8.08
CA PRO A 141 0.77 2.67 7.34
C PRO A 141 -0.57 2.78 8.05
N ASP A 142 -1.22 3.94 7.91
CA ASP A 142 -2.56 4.21 8.42
C ASP A 142 -3.54 4.39 7.28
N LEU A 143 -4.66 3.70 7.37
CA LEU A 143 -5.77 3.89 6.47
C LEU A 143 -7.07 3.76 7.26
N ALA A 144 -7.88 4.81 7.21
CA ALA A 144 -9.23 4.81 7.75
C ALA A 144 -10.23 4.45 6.66
N PHE A 145 -11.32 3.83 7.04
CA PHE A 145 -12.50 3.62 6.19
C PHE A 145 -13.77 3.90 6.99
N ALA A 146 -14.83 4.26 6.29
CA ALA A 146 -16.11 4.61 6.91
C ALA A 146 -16.86 3.37 7.41
N PRO A 147 -17.83 3.52 8.34
CA PRO A 147 -18.67 2.41 8.82
C PRO A 147 -19.39 1.67 7.68
N GLU A 148 -19.74 2.35 6.60
CA GLU A 148 -20.39 1.77 5.43
C GLU A 148 -19.48 0.76 4.71
N ASN A 149 -18.17 1.03 4.61
CA ASN A 149 -17.20 0.08 4.07
C ASN A 149 -17.11 -1.17 4.96
N ALA A 150 -17.09 -0.95 6.29
CA ALA A 150 -17.12 -2.04 7.25
C ALA A 150 -18.37 -2.91 7.06
N ALA A 151 -19.55 -2.29 6.97
CA ALA A 151 -20.83 -2.99 6.79
C ALA A 151 -20.86 -3.81 5.49
N ARG A 152 -20.33 -3.28 4.37
CA ARG A 152 -20.23 -4.04 3.12
C ARG A 152 -19.33 -5.27 3.23
N ALA A 153 -18.18 -5.13 3.87
CA ALA A 153 -17.27 -6.25 4.11
C ALA A 153 -17.90 -7.32 5.03
N ASP A 154 -18.60 -6.89 6.09
CA ASP A 154 -19.29 -7.78 7.02
C ASP A 154 -20.44 -8.53 6.33
N ALA A 155 -21.27 -7.84 5.55
CA ALA A 155 -22.36 -8.45 4.80
C ALA A 155 -21.85 -9.48 3.79
N PHE A 156 -20.75 -9.18 3.08
CA PHE A 156 -20.12 -10.14 2.18
C PHE A 156 -19.65 -11.39 2.92
N LEU A 157 -18.92 -11.22 4.02
CA LEU A 157 -18.38 -12.38 4.78
C LEU A 157 -19.49 -13.20 5.45
N ALA A 158 -20.57 -12.57 5.92
CA ALA A 158 -21.69 -13.25 6.53
C ALA A 158 -22.48 -14.13 5.54
N GLY A 159 -22.45 -13.80 4.24
CA GLY A 159 -23.06 -14.61 3.18
C GLY A 159 -22.21 -15.83 2.78
N LEU A 160 -21.02 -16.02 3.35
CA LEU A 160 -20.12 -17.10 2.98
C LEU A 160 -20.17 -18.26 3.98
N PRO A 161 -19.93 -19.52 3.54
CA PRO A 161 -19.81 -20.65 4.46
C PRO A 161 -18.75 -20.38 5.54
N PRO A 162 -18.95 -20.82 6.78
CA PRO A 162 -17.97 -20.67 7.84
C PRO A 162 -16.68 -21.42 7.49
N ALA A 163 -15.53 -20.83 7.87
CA ALA A 163 -14.22 -21.42 7.67
C ALA A 163 -13.27 -21.01 8.80
N PRO A 164 -12.32 -21.87 9.20
CA PRO A 164 -11.35 -21.53 10.24
C PRO A 164 -10.42 -20.39 9.85
N LEU A 165 -10.12 -20.26 8.55
CA LEU A 165 -9.29 -19.21 7.99
C LEU A 165 -9.99 -18.58 6.78
N THR A 166 -9.91 -17.25 6.69
CA THR A 166 -10.24 -16.52 5.45
C THR A 166 -8.96 -15.94 4.89
N VAL A 167 -8.61 -16.36 3.69
CA VAL A 167 -7.39 -15.91 2.98
C VAL A 167 -7.79 -15.14 1.73
N THR A 168 -7.29 -13.94 1.57
CA THR A 168 -7.50 -13.14 0.35
C THR A 168 -6.35 -13.32 -0.63
N PHE A 169 -6.66 -13.45 -1.92
CA PHE A 169 -5.68 -13.62 -2.99
C PHE A 169 -5.72 -12.42 -3.95
N ASP A 170 -4.59 -11.74 -4.14
CA ASP A 170 -4.35 -10.79 -5.22
C ASP A 170 -3.29 -11.36 -6.17
N ILE A 171 -3.74 -11.86 -7.31
CA ILE A 171 -2.91 -12.58 -8.28
C ILE A 171 -2.48 -11.70 -9.45
N THR A 172 -2.86 -10.42 -9.43
CA THR A 172 -2.69 -9.49 -10.54
C THR A 172 -1.54 -8.52 -10.32
N SER A 173 -1.09 -7.95 -11.41
CA SER A 173 -0.15 -6.82 -11.42
C SER A 173 -0.31 -6.08 -12.75
N PRO A 174 -0.20 -4.73 -12.77
CA PRO A 174 -0.14 -3.97 -14.02
C PRO A 174 1.07 -4.32 -14.91
N ARG A 175 2.02 -5.08 -14.38
CA ARG A 175 3.26 -5.49 -15.08
C ARG A 175 3.31 -7.00 -15.15
N ASP A 176 3.21 -7.56 -16.35
CA ASP A 176 3.14 -9.02 -16.58
C ASP A 176 4.31 -9.79 -15.95
N HIS A 177 5.54 -9.24 -16.04
CA HIS A 177 6.73 -9.84 -15.43
C HIS A 177 6.69 -9.90 -13.89
N ARG A 178 5.66 -9.36 -13.24
CA ARG A 178 5.41 -9.44 -11.80
C ARG A 178 4.26 -10.39 -11.45
N ARG A 179 3.70 -11.07 -12.44
CA ARG A 179 2.66 -12.07 -12.23
C ARG A 179 3.29 -13.45 -12.16
N TRP A 180 3.03 -14.15 -11.09
CA TRP A 180 3.31 -15.58 -11.01
C TRP A 180 2.25 -16.34 -11.79
N ALA A 181 2.59 -17.55 -12.28
CA ALA A 181 1.67 -18.33 -13.09
C ALA A 181 0.32 -18.54 -12.39
N PRO A 182 -0.83 -18.27 -13.05
CA PRO A 182 -2.15 -18.38 -12.43
C PRO A 182 -2.45 -19.79 -11.94
N GLU A 183 -1.91 -20.83 -12.62
CA GLU A 183 -2.01 -22.24 -12.21
C GLU A 183 -1.41 -22.47 -10.82
N ASN A 184 -0.34 -21.78 -10.49
CA ASN A 184 0.30 -21.92 -9.20
C ASN A 184 -0.52 -21.25 -8.08
N PHE A 185 -1.16 -20.10 -8.35
CA PHE A 185 -2.09 -19.50 -7.41
C PHE A 185 -3.34 -20.38 -7.21
N ALA A 186 -3.87 -20.99 -8.28
CA ALA A 186 -4.97 -21.94 -8.22
C ALA A 186 -4.62 -23.15 -7.33
N LYS A 187 -3.45 -23.76 -7.56
CA LYS A 187 -2.93 -24.86 -6.71
C LYS A 187 -2.73 -24.41 -5.26
N LEU A 188 -2.24 -23.19 -5.03
CA LEU A 188 -2.02 -22.68 -3.70
C LEU A 188 -3.33 -22.49 -2.94
N ALA A 189 -4.38 -22.03 -3.62
CA ALA A 189 -5.73 -21.90 -3.07
C ALA A 189 -6.32 -23.28 -2.72
N ASP A 190 -6.20 -24.25 -3.63
CA ASP A 190 -6.66 -25.64 -3.40
C ASP A 190 -5.96 -26.28 -2.20
N ARG A 191 -4.65 -26.09 -2.09
CA ARG A 191 -3.85 -26.63 -1.00
C ARG A 191 -4.20 -26.02 0.34
N LEU A 192 -4.40 -24.68 0.38
CA LEU A 192 -4.87 -23.98 1.60
C LEU A 192 -6.25 -24.48 2.04
N LYS A 193 -7.16 -24.75 1.10
CA LYS A 193 -8.47 -25.31 1.40
C LYS A 193 -8.35 -26.73 1.91
N ALA A 194 -7.54 -27.60 1.28
CA ALA A 194 -7.39 -28.98 1.63
C ALA A 194 -6.71 -29.19 2.99
N ASP A 195 -5.60 -28.50 3.22
CA ASP A 195 -4.74 -28.72 4.39
C ASP A 195 -5.22 -27.95 5.63
N TYR A 196 -5.88 -26.79 5.43
CA TYR A 196 -6.25 -25.87 6.51
C TYR A 196 -7.74 -25.54 6.58
N GLY A 197 -8.57 -26.09 5.70
CA GLY A 197 -9.99 -25.72 5.62
C GLY A 197 -10.21 -24.24 5.28
N ALA A 198 -9.22 -23.60 4.67
CA ALA A 198 -9.26 -22.17 4.39
C ALA A 198 -10.32 -21.83 3.35
N ARG A 199 -11.02 -20.73 3.58
CA ARG A 199 -11.83 -20.05 2.59
C ARG A 199 -10.96 -19.06 1.84
N VAL A 200 -10.80 -19.23 0.52
CA VAL A 200 -9.98 -18.38 -0.32
C VAL A 200 -10.87 -17.42 -1.11
N VAL A 201 -10.61 -16.14 -0.99
CA VAL A 201 -11.32 -15.04 -1.67
C VAL A 201 -10.36 -14.37 -2.67
N PHE A 202 -10.65 -14.53 -3.95
CA PHE A 202 -9.88 -13.88 -5.01
C PHE A 202 -10.34 -12.43 -5.20
N LEU A 203 -9.37 -11.53 -5.17
CA LEU A 203 -9.55 -10.09 -5.38
C LEU A 203 -9.29 -9.75 -6.85
N TRP A 204 -9.91 -8.65 -7.30
CA TRP A 204 -9.69 -8.12 -8.64
C TRP A 204 -9.84 -6.60 -8.62
N GLY A 205 -9.19 -5.94 -9.57
CA GLY A 205 -9.30 -4.51 -9.82
C GLY A 205 -9.89 -4.21 -11.20
N PRO A 206 -10.06 -2.94 -11.54
CA PRO A 206 -10.58 -2.54 -12.84
C PRO A 206 -9.79 -3.16 -14.00
N GLY A 207 -10.50 -3.89 -14.87
CA GLY A 207 -9.92 -4.58 -16.03
C GLY A 207 -9.26 -5.93 -15.75
N GLU A 208 -9.33 -6.45 -14.51
CA GLU A 208 -8.66 -7.70 -14.11
C GLU A 208 -9.63 -8.87 -13.89
N LEU A 209 -10.93 -8.61 -13.92
CA LEU A 209 -11.97 -9.60 -13.57
C LEU A 209 -11.87 -10.89 -14.37
N ASP A 210 -11.73 -10.80 -15.70
CA ASP A 210 -11.69 -11.97 -16.56
C ASP A 210 -10.43 -12.82 -16.30
N TYR A 211 -9.26 -12.15 -16.15
CA TYR A 211 -8.02 -12.84 -15.79
C TYR A 211 -8.15 -13.60 -14.45
N VAL A 212 -8.79 -13.00 -13.47
CA VAL A 212 -8.98 -13.65 -12.16
C VAL A 212 -9.96 -14.82 -12.26
N LYS A 213 -11.04 -14.71 -13.03
CA LYS A 213 -11.98 -15.81 -13.30
C LYS A 213 -11.30 -16.96 -14.02
N ASP A 214 -10.49 -16.68 -15.03
CA ASP A 214 -9.75 -17.71 -15.76
C ASP A 214 -8.77 -18.44 -14.83
N ALA A 215 -8.05 -17.71 -13.98
CA ALA A 215 -7.20 -18.32 -12.97
C ALA A 215 -7.98 -19.18 -11.96
N MET A 216 -9.14 -18.74 -11.51
CA MET A 216 -10.01 -19.51 -10.62
C MET A 216 -10.53 -20.80 -11.29
N ALA A 217 -10.77 -20.78 -12.60
CA ALA A 217 -11.19 -21.96 -13.36
C ALA A 217 -10.12 -23.05 -13.45
N LEU A 218 -8.86 -22.73 -13.16
CA LEU A 218 -7.76 -23.70 -13.10
C LEU A 218 -7.70 -24.46 -11.75
N SER A 219 -8.48 -24.02 -10.76
CA SER A 219 -8.55 -24.65 -9.43
C SER A 219 -9.56 -25.78 -9.39
N SER A 220 -9.48 -26.65 -8.36
CA SER A 220 -10.47 -27.70 -8.09
C SER A 220 -11.82 -27.20 -7.62
N GLY A 221 -11.96 -25.87 -7.45
CA GLY A 221 -13.21 -25.19 -7.24
C GLY A 221 -13.59 -24.88 -5.79
N GLY A 222 -14.67 -24.12 -5.66
CA GLY A 222 -15.21 -23.69 -4.37
C GLY A 222 -14.48 -22.51 -3.75
N HIS A 223 -13.65 -21.81 -4.51
CA HIS A 223 -13.10 -20.52 -4.12
C HIS A 223 -14.08 -19.38 -4.45
N ILE A 224 -13.89 -18.25 -3.85
CA ILE A 224 -14.85 -17.15 -3.86
C ILE A 224 -14.24 -15.99 -4.62
N LEU A 225 -15.01 -15.40 -5.52
CA LEU A 225 -14.67 -14.14 -6.15
C LEU A 225 -15.21 -12.98 -5.29
N ALA A 226 -14.35 -12.02 -4.96
CA ALA A 226 -14.78 -10.81 -4.26
C ALA A 226 -15.77 -10.00 -5.12
N PRO A 227 -16.74 -9.31 -4.50
CA PRO A 227 -17.55 -8.31 -5.22
C PRO A 227 -16.70 -7.16 -5.76
N ASP A 228 -17.29 -6.27 -6.54
CA ASP A 228 -16.67 -5.03 -6.98
C ASP A 228 -16.48 -4.08 -5.80
N PHE A 229 -15.45 -4.32 -5.04
CA PHE A 229 -15.07 -3.51 -3.90
C PHE A 229 -14.17 -2.36 -4.32
N ASP A 230 -14.45 -1.16 -3.82
CA ASP A 230 -13.50 -0.08 -3.90
C ASP A 230 -12.31 -0.31 -2.91
N LEU A 231 -11.31 0.56 -2.97
CA LEU A 231 -10.10 0.40 -2.14
C LEU A 231 -10.39 0.45 -0.63
N LEU A 232 -11.42 1.19 -0.20
CA LEU A 232 -11.78 1.28 1.22
C LEU A 232 -12.63 0.08 1.67
N ASP A 233 -13.48 -0.45 0.80
CA ASP A 233 -14.17 -1.72 1.01
C ASP A 233 -13.19 -2.87 1.12
N LEU A 234 -12.19 -2.88 0.22
CA LEU A 234 -11.11 -3.85 0.24
C LEU A 234 -10.29 -3.76 1.54
N ALA A 235 -9.97 -2.56 2.00
CA ALA A 235 -9.29 -2.39 3.29
C ALA A 235 -10.13 -2.92 4.45
N ALA A 236 -11.45 -2.68 4.43
CA ALA A 236 -12.36 -3.20 5.43
C ALA A 236 -12.46 -4.74 5.40
N LEU A 237 -12.46 -5.35 4.21
CA LEU A 237 -12.38 -6.81 4.05
C LEU A 237 -11.06 -7.35 4.60
N LEU A 238 -9.94 -6.78 4.19
CA LEU A 238 -8.59 -7.22 4.61
C LEU A 238 -8.45 -7.21 6.14
N LYS A 239 -8.98 -6.21 6.83
CA LYS A 239 -8.99 -6.15 8.30
C LYS A 239 -9.66 -7.36 8.97
N ARG A 240 -10.50 -8.09 8.25
CA ARG A 240 -11.30 -9.23 8.73
C ARG A 240 -10.78 -10.57 8.23
N THR A 241 -9.68 -10.57 7.51
CA THR A 241 -9.08 -11.79 6.96
C THR A 241 -7.87 -12.23 7.77
N SER A 242 -7.61 -13.53 7.75
CA SER A 242 -6.53 -14.16 8.52
C SER A 242 -5.17 -13.94 7.86
N LEU A 243 -5.14 -13.84 6.53
CA LEU A 243 -3.94 -13.71 5.72
C LEU A 243 -4.28 -13.11 4.35
N HIS A 244 -3.39 -12.29 3.85
CA HIS A 244 -3.38 -11.86 2.45
C HIS A 244 -2.22 -12.50 1.70
N VAL A 245 -2.50 -13.14 0.58
CA VAL A 245 -1.52 -13.76 -0.32
C VAL A 245 -1.58 -13.07 -1.67
N GLY A 246 -0.44 -12.69 -2.22
CA GLY A 246 -0.48 -12.08 -3.53
C GLY A 246 0.86 -11.60 -4.08
N THR A 247 0.78 -10.78 -5.10
CA THR A 247 1.94 -10.10 -5.69
C THR A 247 2.31 -8.84 -4.89
N SER A 248 3.45 -8.23 -5.24
CA SER A 248 3.82 -6.91 -4.69
C SER A 248 2.98 -5.80 -5.32
N SER A 249 1.80 -5.56 -4.81
CA SER A 249 0.75 -4.70 -5.36
C SER A 249 0.08 -3.84 -4.28
N ALA A 250 -0.89 -3.02 -4.64
CA ALA A 250 -1.61 -2.17 -3.70
C ALA A 250 -2.37 -2.95 -2.61
N PRO A 251 -3.07 -4.06 -2.87
CA PRO A 251 -3.73 -4.88 -1.87
C PRO A 251 -2.81 -5.35 -0.74
N MET A 252 -1.55 -5.70 -1.04
CA MET A 252 -0.57 -6.07 0.00
C MET A 252 -0.34 -4.90 0.98
N HIS A 253 -0.15 -3.67 0.48
CA HIS A 253 0.02 -2.51 1.33
C HIS A 253 -1.25 -2.14 2.11
N LEU A 254 -2.43 -2.37 1.52
CA LEU A 254 -3.71 -2.25 2.24
C LEU A 254 -3.79 -3.26 3.39
N ALA A 255 -3.44 -4.53 3.15
CA ALA A 255 -3.40 -5.56 4.19
C ALA A 255 -2.49 -5.15 5.36
N VAL A 256 -1.26 -4.69 5.04
CA VAL A 256 -0.31 -4.16 6.03
C VAL A 256 -0.91 -3.01 6.83
N SER A 257 -1.61 -2.07 6.19
CA SER A 257 -2.24 -0.93 6.88
C SER A 257 -3.32 -1.36 7.87
N GLN A 258 -3.94 -2.51 7.62
CA GLN A 258 -4.97 -3.10 8.48
C GLN A 258 -4.42 -4.11 9.51
N SER A 259 -3.11 -4.30 9.61
CA SER A 259 -2.45 -5.31 10.45
C SER A 259 -2.78 -6.75 10.04
N THR A 260 -3.15 -6.96 8.80
CA THR A 260 -3.39 -8.30 8.26
C THR A 260 -2.04 -8.91 7.87
N PRO A 261 -1.70 -10.11 8.32
CA PRO A 261 -0.53 -10.83 7.89
C PRO A 261 -0.47 -10.98 6.38
N THR A 262 0.73 -11.01 5.80
CA THR A 262 0.89 -11.11 4.35
C THR A 262 1.90 -12.17 3.94
N PHE A 263 1.62 -12.83 2.82
CA PHE A 263 2.58 -13.66 2.09
C PHE A 263 2.68 -13.15 0.65
N THR A 264 3.86 -12.70 0.24
CA THR A 264 4.04 -12.02 -1.04
C THR A 264 4.99 -12.77 -1.96
N VAL A 265 4.58 -12.94 -3.22
CA VAL A 265 5.42 -13.52 -4.27
C VAL A 265 6.11 -12.38 -5.03
N TYR A 266 7.44 -12.35 -4.99
CA TYR A 266 8.26 -11.29 -5.58
C TYR A 266 9.02 -11.75 -6.80
N ALA A 267 9.02 -10.93 -7.84
CA ALA A 267 9.96 -11.05 -8.95
C ALA A 267 11.38 -10.64 -8.51
N PRO A 268 12.46 -11.13 -9.16
CA PRO A 268 13.84 -10.90 -8.73
C PRO A 268 14.24 -9.43 -8.60
N GLN A 269 13.72 -8.59 -9.49
CA GLN A 269 14.01 -7.15 -9.54
C GLN A 269 13.28 -6.34 -8.46
N ASN A 270 12.40 -6.94 -7.68
CA ASN A 270 11.69 -6.30 -6.58
C ASN A 270 12.37 -6.68 -5.26
N SER A 271 12.82 -5.71 -4.50
CA SER A 271 13.39 -5.96 -3.18
C SER A 271 12.28 -6.25 -2.15
N PRO A 272 12.15 -7.45 -1.60
CA PRO A 272 11.19 -7.71 -0.52
C PRO A 272 11.45 -6.81 0.69
N ALA A 273 12.70 -6.59 1.05
CA ALA A 273 13.07 -5.73 2.18
C ALA A 273 12.58 -4.29 2.01
N SER A 274 12.47 -3.80 0.77
CA SER A 274 11.98 -2.43 0.51
C SER A 274 10.46 -2.29 0.58
N TRP A 275 9.73 -3.37 0.33
CA TRP A 275 8.27 -3.31 0.18
C TRP A 275 7.49 -4.05 1.26
N THR A 276 8.10 -5.05 1.90
CA THR A 276 7.51 -5.76 3.03
C THR A 276 7.97 -5.13 4.34
N PRO A 277 7.08 -4.78 5.26
CA PRO A 277 7.49 -4.28 6.56
C PRO A 277 8.28 -5.36 7.33
N PRO A 278 9.22 -4.96 8.19
CA PRO A 278 9.88 -5.91 9.08
C PRO A 278 8.89 -6.45 10.11
N GLY A 279 8.97 -7.74 10.39
CA GLY A 279 8.14 -8.41 11.40
C GLY A 279 7.77 -9.84 10.99
N PRO A 280 7.48 -10.69 11.96
CA PRO A 280 7.10 -12.09 11.71
C PRO A 280 5.74 -12.25 11.05
N GLU A 281 4.91 -11.21 11.03
CA GLU A 281 3.58 -11.18 10.43
C GLU A 281 3.63 -11.17 8.89
N HIS A 282 4.82 -10.92 8.32
CA HIS A 282 4.99 -10.78 6.89
C HIS A 282 6.06 -11.71 6.36
N SER A 283 5.72 -12.49 5.35
CA SER A 283 6.65 -13.42 4.71
C SER A 283 6.57 -13.33 3.19
N TRP A 284 7.56 -13.88 2.52
CA TRP A 284 7.62 -13.83 1.06
C TRP A 284 8.43 -15.00 0.49
N VAL A 285 8.22 -15.20 -0.82
CA VAL A 285 9.11 -15.94 -1.69
C VAL A 285 9.54 -15.05 -2.85
N GLN A 286 10.78 -15.20 -3.30
CA GLN A 286 11.31 -14.41 -4.42
C GLN A 286 12.02 -15.34 -5.41
N GLY A 287 11.79 -15.10 -6.70
CA GLY A 287 12.44 -15.86 -7.77
C GLY A 287 11.97 -15.41 -9.15
N GLU A 288 12.55 -16.00 -10.19
CA GLU A 288 12.07 -15.84 -11.55
C GLU A 288 10.66 -16.43 -11.67
N LEU A 289 9.65 -15.55 -11.78
CA LEU A 289 8.24 -15.95 -11.64
C LEU A 289 7.79 -16.97 -12.71
N ALA A 290 8.40 -16.95 -13.90
CA ALA A 290 8.13 -17.92 -14.94
C ALA A 290 8.58 -19.37 -14.57
N SER A 291 9.55 -19.51 -13.68
CA SER A 291 10.13 -20.79 -13.27
C SER A 291 10.11 -21.02 -11.76
N LEU A 292 9.55 -20.09 -10.97
CA LEU A 292 9.44 -20.24 -9.53
C LEU A 292 8.56 -21.47 -9.19
N PRO A 293 9.15 -22.51 -8.58
CA PRO A 293 8.41 -23.73 -8.31
C PRO A 293 7.29 -23.51 -7.30
N PHE A 294 6.16 -24.14 -7.52
CA PHE A 294 5.04 -24.15 -6.58
C PHE A 294 5.47 -24.57 -5.18
N GLU A 295 6.25 -25.65 -5.06
CA GLU A 295 6.67 -26.22 -3.77
C GLU A 295 7.48 -25.20 -2.95
N ALA A 296 8.35 -24.40 -3.57
CA ALA A 296 9.12 -23.37 -2.87
C ALA A 296 8.20 -22.31 -2.25
N ALA A 297 7.14 -21.91 -2.94
CA ALA A 297 6.15 -20.98 -2.41
C ALA A 297 5.30 -21.62 -1.31
N TRP A 298 4.90 -22.90 -1.51
CA TRP A 298 4.10 -23.63 -0.53
C TRP A 298 4.85 -23.84 0.79
N GLU A 299 6.07 -24.33 0.76
CA GLU A 299 6.89 -24.57 1.96
C GLU A 299 7.05 -23.28 2.79
N ARG A 300 7.32 -22.17 2.12
CA ARG A 300 7.44 -20.85 2.79
C ARG A 300 6.12 -20.38 3.38
N LEU A 301 5.00 -20.56 2.66
CA LEU A 301 3.67 -20.19 3.14
C LEU A 301 3.24 -21.07 4.32
N ALA A 302 3.45 -22.38 4.24
CA ALA A 302 3.12 -23.33 5.32
C ALA A 302 3.92 -23.03 6.60
N ALA A 303 5.22 -22.75 6.46
CA ALA A 303 6.05 -22.31 7.58
C ALA A 303 5.56 -21.00 8.19
N HIS A 304 5.12 -20.04 7.35
CA HIS A 304 4.56 -18.78 7.81
C HIS A 304 3.25 -18.95 8.57
N LEU A 305 2.31 -19.74 8.05
CA LEU A 305 1.06 -20.08 8.73
C LEU A 305 1.30 -20.72 10.10
N LYS A 306 2.28 -21.62 10.19
CA LYS A 306 2.70 -22.23 11.45
C LYS A 306 3.24 -21.18 12.44
N ALA A 307 4.09 -20.27 11.97
CA ALA A 307 4.65 -19.20 12.80
C ALA A 307 3.57 -18.23 13.30
N LEU A 308 2.51 -17.98 12.52
CA LEU A 308 1.36 -17.17 12.91
C LEU A 308 0.43 -17.89 13.92
N GLY A 309 0.66 -19.17 14.24
CA GLY A 309 -0.25 -19.96 15.08
C GLY A 309 -1.63 -20.20 14.42
N ALA A 310 -1.72 -20.02 13.12
CA ALA A 310 -2.95 -20.24 12.36
C ALA A 310 -3.32 -21.74 12.27
N VAL A 311 -2.44 -22.60 12.73
CA VAL A 311 -2.56 -24.07 12.69
C VAL A 311 -2.09 -24.64 14.03
N LYS A 312 -2.86 -25.59 14.56
CA LYS A 312 -2.47 -26.38 15.73
C LYS A 312 -1.54 -27.51 15.35
#